data_ec2d77e7157a7bf350c4b17d0e1f088d
#
_entry.id   ec2d77e7157a7bf350c4b17d0e1f088d
#
_cell.length_a   1.000
_cell.length_b   1.000
_cell.length_c   1.000
_cell.angle_alpha   90.00
_cell.angle_beta   90.00
_cell.angle_gamma   90.00
#
_symmetry.space_group_name_H-M   'P 1'
#
loop_
_entity.id
_entity.type
_entity.pdbx_description
1 polymer ?
#
loop_
_entity_poly.entity_id
_entity_poly.type
_entity_poly.pdbx_seq_one_letter_code
_entity_poly.pdbx_strand_id
1 'polypeptide(L)'
;MELQGLNDFIFWRYDSNGNVITDSDKGGVTYDGNKGKVFDPKTKEEFKGLFKVDLESSKGATQANLTGLAESVQRVYGSNYVAEITTGTAQPQAALAANDIPHAVSDTLIGLVKDELGGYARKGQAKPTQGGLIIHSYNPWNSIDFYFAFPMGIYVPGELNLQTNAENPTVVHDAMTLNAQARGTDQLLYEKFYSNEPGFDYGKMIKFITGQSAVDATADNKKATDTQGQPLSDH
;
A
#
# COMPACT_ATOMS: atom_id res chain seq x y z
N MET A 1 -17.36 0.96 12.54
CA MET A 1 -17.28 -0.09 11.51
C MET A 1 -16.47 -1.23 12.11
N GLU A 2 -16.99 -2.43 12.12
CA GLU A 2 -16.29 -3.62 12.57
C GLU A 2 -15.65 -4.30 11.35
N LEU A 3 -14.34 -4.46 11.36
CA LEU A 3 -13.58 -5.18 10.33
C LEU A 3 -13.23 -6.55 10.88
N GLN A 4 -13.49 -7.59 10.13
CA GLN A 4 -13.18 -8.95 10.54
C GLN A 4 -12.31 -9.63 9.49
N GLY A 5 -11.06 -9.86 9.88
CA GLY A 5 -10.10 -10.59 9.07
C GLY A 5 -9.35 -9.73 8.06
N LEU A 6 -8.27 -10.29 7.61
CA LEU A 6 -7.40 -9.80 6.58
C LEU A 6 -7.53 -10.74 5.40
N ASN A 7 -7.87 -10.21 4.22
CA ASN A 7 -8.05 -11.04 3.03
C ASN A 7 -6.75 -11.17 2.24
N ASP A 8 -6.21 -10.06 1.82
CA ASP A 8 -5.04 -10.03 0.95
C ASP A 8 -4.27 -8.70 1.03
N PHE A 9 -3.09 -8.71 0.43
CA PHE A 9 -2.29 -7.52 0.14
C PHE A 9 -2.05 -7.41 -1.35
N ILE A 10 -1.90 -6.20 -1.86
CA ILE A 10 -1.46 -5.93 -3.23
C ILE A 10 -0.22 -5.07 -3.16
N PHE A 11 0.87 -5.56 -3.77
CA PHE A 11 2.16 -4.91 -3.85
C PHE A 11 2.46 -4.45 -5.27
N TRP A 12 3.19 -3.35 -5.40
CA TRP A 12 3.82 -2.93 -6.64
C TRP A 12 5.08 -2.13 -6.36
N ARG A 13 5.86 -1.94 -7.40
CA ARG A 13 7.10 -1.20 -7.36
C ARG A 13 7.14 -0.12 -8.42
N TYR A 14 7.78 1.00 -8.09
CA TYR A 14 7.96 2.11 -9.02
C TYR A 14 9.37 2.15 -9.61
N ASP A 15 9.47 2.64 -10.84
CA ASP A 15 10.72 3.06 -11.46
C ASP A 15 11.17 4.44 -10.96
N SER A 16 12.30 4.94 -11.48
CA SER A 16 12.82 6.28 -11.13
C SER A 16 11.92 7.44 -11.60
N ASN A 17 10.97 7.17 -12.47
CA ASN A 17 10.04 8.16 -13.03
C ASN A 17 8.67 8.13 -12.31
N GLY A 18 8.49 7.22 -11.35
CA GLY A 18 7.23 7.06 -10.62
C GLY A 18 6.18 6.20 -11.35
N ASN A 19 6.57 5.45 -12.38
CA ASN A 19 5.67 4.52 -13.05
C ASN A 19 5.79 3.12 -12.44
N VAL A 20 4.68 2.38 -12.42
CA VAL A 20 4.69 0.98 -11.99
C VAL A 20 5.53 0.15 -12.96
N ILE A 21 6.47 -0.62 -12.42
CA ILE A 21 7.31 -1.51 -13.22
C ILE A 21 6.51 -2.78 -13.54
N THR A 22 6.20 -2.96 -14.82
CA THR A 22 5.39 -4.10 -15.28
C THR A 22 6.22 -5.31 -15.73
N ASP A 23 7.51 -5.13 -15.88
CA ASP A 23 8.45 -6.12 -16.40
C ASP A 23 9.30 -6.69 -15.26
N SER A 24 9.24 -8.01 -15.05
CA SER A 24 10.01 -8.70 -14.02
C SER A 24 11.52 -8.57 -14.22
N ASP A 25 11.99 -8.56 -15.48
CA ASP A 25 13.41 -8.43 -15.79
C ASP A 25 13.97 -7.04 -15.46
N LYS A 26 13.08 -6.05 -15.38
CA LYS A 26 13.39 -4.68 -14.96
C LYS A 26 13.15 -4.41 -13.48
N GLY A 27 12.88 -5.46 -12.70
CA GLY A 27 12.65 -5.37 -11.27
C GLY A 27 11.18 -5.13 -10.90
N GLY A 28 10.23 -5.51 -11.73
CA GLY A 28 8.83 -5.59 -11.37
C GLY A 28 8.53 -6.75 -10.42
N VAL A 29 7.44 -6.65 -9.67
CA VAL A 29 7.04 -7.66 -8.67
C VAL A 29 6.21 -8.80 -9.24
N THR A 30 6.15 -8.93 -10.56
CA THR A 30 5.44 -10.01 -11.22
C THR A 30 6.19 -11.33 -11.01
N TYR A 31 5.45 -12.34 -10.59
CA TYR A 31 5.95 -13.69 -10.38
C TYR A 31 5.58 -14.57 -11.59
N ASP A 32 6.46 -15.53 -11.91
CA ASP A 32 6.25 -16.43 -13.03
C ASP A 32 5.10 -17.40 -12.74
N GLY A 33 4.05 -17.35 -13.56
CA GLY A 33 2.81 -18.08 -13.39
C GLY A 33 1.56 -17.19 -13.32
N ASN A 34 0.39 -17.80 -13.14
CA ASN A 34 -0.87 -17.07 -13.04
C ASN A 34 -1.25 -16.65 -11.61
N LYS A 35 -0.48 -17.07 -10.60
CA LYS A 35 -0.74 -16.80 -9.19
C LYS A 35 -0.32 -15.39 -8.81
N GLY A 36 -1.10 -14.74 -7.97
CA GLY A 36 -0.82 -13.39 -7.49
C GLY A 36 -1.12 -12.25 -8.47
N LYS A 37 -1.72 -12.54 -9.62
CA LYS A 37 -2.16 -11.51 -10.56
C LYS A 37 -3.39 -10.78 -10.04
N VAL A 38 -3.45 -9.48 -10.32
CA VAL A 38 -4.58 -8.62 -9.95
C VAL A 38 -5.44 -8.36 -11.17
N PHE A 39 -6.71 -8.66 -11.09
CA PHE A 39 -7.68 -8.44 -12.15
C PHE A 39 -8.79 -7.51 -11.71
N ASP A 40 -9.29 -6.73 -12.64
CA ASP A 40 -10.54 -6.00 -12.43
C ASP A 40 -11.70 -7.01 -12.37
N PRO A 41 -12.51 -7.02 -11.31
CA PRO A 41 -13.61 -7.96 -11.18
C PRO A 41 -14.70 -7.77 -12.24
N LYS A 42 -14.84 -6.55 -12.79
CA LYS A 42 -15.85 -6.20 -13.79
C LYS A 42 -15.36 -6.45 -15.22
N THR A 43 -14.20 -5.89 -15.58
CA THR A 43 -13.68 -5.94 -16.94
C THR A 43 -12.82 -7.16 -17.23
N LYS A 44 -12.33 -7.85 -16.17
CA LYS A 44 -11.36 -8.96 -16.25
C LYS A 44 -10.00 -8.55 -16.83
N GLU A 45 -9.74 -7.26 -16.93
CA GLU A 45 -8.45 -6.72 -17.34
C GLU A 45 -7.40 -6.97 -16.25
N GLU A 46 -6.20 -7.40 -16.62
CA GLU A 46 -5.08 -7.59 -15.71
C GLU A 46 -4.37 -6.26 -15.44
N PHE A 47 -4.19 -5.91 -14.18
CA PHE A 47 -3.33 -4.82 -13.75
C PHE A 47 -1.88 -5.30 -13.67
N LYS A 48 -1.12 -5.05 -14.72
CA LYS A 48 0.28 -5.50 -14.82
C LYS A 48 1.19 -4.82 -13.80
N GLY A 49 2.18 -5.56 -13.31
CA GLY A 49 3.16 -5.04 -12.35
C GLY A 49 2.68 -5.04 -10.90
N LEU A 50 1.50 -5.58 -10.63
CA LEU A 50 0.95 -5.76 -9.29
C LEU A 50 1.02 -7.24 -8.89
N PHE A 51 1.31 -7.48 -7.63
CA PHE A 51 1.30 -8.82 -7.04
C PHE A 51 0.36 -8.88 -5.84
N LYS A 52 -0.57 -9.81 -5.86
CA LYS A 52 -1.53 -10.06 -4.78
C LYS A 52 -1.08 -11.23 -3.91
N VAL A 53 -0.93 -10.96 -2.63
CA VAL A 53 -0.66 -11.95 -1.58
C VAL A 53 -1.98 -12.47 -1.05
N ASP A 54 -2.40 -13.62 -1.52
CA ASP A 54 -3.62 -14.31 -1.10
C ASP A 54 -3.35 -15.80 -0.78
N LEU A 55 -4.39 -16.56 -0.51
CA LEU A 55 -4.26 -17.97 -0.19
C LEU A 55 -3.61 -18.80 -1.31
N GLU A 56 -3.88 -18.43 -2.56
CA GLU A 56 -3.37 -19.16 -3.73
C GLU A 56 -1.91 -18.83 -4.05
N SER A 57 -1.52 -17.56 -3.92
CA SER A 57 -0.19 -17.07 -4.27
C SER A 57 0.86 -17.26 -3.17
N SER A 58 0.44 -17.16 -1.90
CA SER A 58 1.34 -17.00 -0.75
C SER A 58 0.84 -17.74 0.49
N LYS A 59 -0.02 -18.73 0.34
CA LYS A 59 -0.68 -19.45 1.46
C LYS A 59 -1.40 -18.53 2.45
N GLY A 60 -1.68 -17.30 2.04
CA GLY A 60 -2.45 -16.30 2.78
C GLY A 60 -1.63 -15.24 3.51
N ALA A 61 -2.22 -14.07 3.59
CA ALA A 61 -1.78 -12.98 4.44
C ALA A 61 -2.14 -13.29 5.90
N THR A 62 -1.22 -13.06 6.83
CA THR A 62 -1.44 -13.43 8.25
C THR A 62 -1.61 -12.21 9.15
N GLN A 63 -0.92 -11.11 8.84
CA GLN A 63 -0.95 -9.92 9.68
C GLN A 63 -0.74 -8.64 8.88
N ALA A 64 -1.49 -7.59 9.25
CA ALA A 64 -1.23 -6.20 8.87
C ALA A 64 -1.37 -5.33 10.10
N ASN A 65 -0.28 -4.75 10.58
CA ASN A 65 -0.30 -3.83 11.70
C ASN A 65 0.08 -2.42 11.22
N LEU A 66 -0.89 -1.49 11.34
CA LEU A 66 -0.76 -0.11 10.90
C LEU A 66 -0.47 0.79 12.11
N THR A 67 0.62 1.52 12.05
CA THR A 67 1.05 2.45 13.09
C THR A 67 1.36 3.82 12.50
N GLY A 68 1.50 4.85 13.34
CA GLY A 68 1.91 6.19 12.90
C GLY A 68 0.91 6.94 12.01
N LEU A 69 -0.36 6.53 11.98
CA LEU A 69 -1.40 7.15 11.15
C LEU A 69 -1.80 8.55 11.62
N ALA A 70 -1.63 8.83 12.90
CA ALA A 70 -1.91 10.13 13.48
C ALA A 70 -0.65 10.97 13.58
N GLU A 71 -0.82 12.29 13.47
CA GLU A 71 0.25 13.24 13.77
C GLU A 71 0.64 13.17 15.24
N SER A 72 1.93 13.33 15.51
CA SER A 72 2.42 13.43 16.89
C SER A 72 2.08 14.81 17.45
N VAL A 73 1.46 14.84 18.65
CA VAL A 73 1.15 16.09 19.35
C VAL A 73 2.21 16.33 20.42
N GLN A 74 2.93 17.42 20.31
CA GLN A 74 3.88 17.88 21.32
C GLN A 74 3.30 19.09 22.07
N ARG A 75 3.41 19.05 23.39
CA ARG A 75 2.98 20.13 24.27
C ARG A 75 4.21 20.82 24.84
N VAL A 76 4.32 22.11 24.61
CA VAL A 76 5.35 22.95 25.21
C VAL A 76 4.77 23.59 26.46
N TYR A 77 5.42 23.40 27.60
CA TYR A 77 4.98 23.92 28.87
C TYR A 77 5.75 25.20 29.22
N GLY A 78 5.00 26.20 29.69
CA GLY A 78 5.57 27.44 30.26
C GLY A 78 4.83 27.80 31.54
N SER A 79 5.55 28.18 32.63
CA SER A 79 4.96 28.57 33.93
C SER A 79 3.94 27.56 34.48
N ASN A 80 4.21 26.27 34.32
CA ASN A 80 3.35 25.14 34.72
C ASN A 80 2.05 24.96 33.93
N TYR A 81 1.89 25.66 32.81
CA TYR A 81 0.74 25.53 31.90
C TYR A 81 1.23 25.11 30.52
N VAL A 82 0.30 24.54 29.72
CA VAL A 82 0.57 24.29 28.30
C VAL A 82 0.59 25.64 27.59
N ALA A 83 1.77 26.07 27.19
CA ALA A 83 1.98 27.34 26.50
C ALA A 83 1.69 27.23 25.00
N GLU A 84 2.05 26.07 24.41
CA GLU A 84 1.90 25.83 22.98
C GLU A 84 1.64 24.35 22.70
N ILE A 85 0.88 24.05 21.65
CA ILE A 85 0.66 22.71 21.11
C ILE A 85 1.17 22.72 19.67
N THR A 86 2.19 21.90 19.39
CA THR A 86 2.72 21.71 18.05
C THR A 86 2.38 20.30 17.56
N THR A 87 2.08 20.17 16.28
CA THR A 87 1.86 18.87 15.64
C THR A 87 3.04 18.54 14.73
N GLY A 88 3.52 17.31 14.84
CA GLY A 88 4.50 16.76 13.90
C GLY A 88 3.79 16.12 12.71
N THR A 89 4.56 15.70 11.71
CA THR A 89 4.05 14.97 10.54
C THR A 89 3.69 13.52 10.92
N ALA A 90 2.59 13.01 10.37
CA ALA A 90 2.28 11.59 10.44
C ALA A 90 3.38 10.77 9.72
N GLN A 91 3.76 9.64 10.32
CA GLN A 91 4.74 8.71 9.75
C GLN A 91 4.15 7.30 9.71
N PRO A 92 3.23 7.03 8.79
CA PRO A 92 2.57 5.75 8.74
C PRO A 92 3.52 4.61 8.38
N GLN A 93 3.34 3.51 9.06
CA GLN A 93 4.04 2.27 8.81
C GLN A 93 3.05 1.12 8.76
N ALA A 94 3.28 0.19 7.84
CA ALA A 94 2.51 -1.04 7.73
C ALA A 94 3.46 -2.23 7.90
N ALA A 95 3.41 -2.88 9.06
CA ALA A 95 4.11 -4.14 9.28
C ALA A 95 3.21 -5.29 8.81
N LEU A 96 3.71 -6.06 7.85
CA LEU A 96 3.00 -7.09 7.13
C LEU A 96 3.65 -8.45 7.37
N ALA A 97 2.84 -9.48 7.47
CA ALA A 97 3.31 -10.86 7.47
C ALA A 97 2.40 -11.75 6.61
N ALA A 98 3.01 -12.72 5.94
CA ALA A 98 2.32 -13.74 5.16
C ALA A 98 3.02 -15.10 5.35
N ASN A 99 2.31 -16.18 5.06
CA ASN A 99 2.86 -17.52 5.27
C ASN A 99 4.02 -17.86 4.34
N ASP A 100 3.97 -17.41 3.07
CA ASP A 100 4.95 -17.82 2.06
C ASP A 100 4.90 -16.82 0.88
N ILE A 101 5.63 -15.73 0.96
CA ILE A 101 5.77 -14.81 -0.19
C ILE A 101 6.88 -15.35 -1.08
N PRO A 102 6.65 -15.52 -2.41
CA PRO A 102 7.71 -15.93 -3.30
C PRO A 102 8.94 -15.03 -3.14
N HIS A 103 10.12 -15.64 -2.88
CA HIS A 103 11.36 -14.90 -2.62
C HIS A 103 11.68 -13.88 -3.73
N ALA A 104 11.37 -14.20 -5.00
CA ALA A 104 11.54 -13.27 -6.10
C ALA A 104 10.75 -11.97 -5.93
N VAL A 105 9.56 -12.03 -5.29
CA VAL A 105 8.73 -10.86 -4.99
C VAL A 105 9.28 -10.11 -3.78
N SER A 106 9.51 -10.80 -2.66
CA SER A 106 10.01 -10.18 -1.43
C SER A 106 11.37 -9.51 -1.64
N ASP A 107 12.31 -10.20 -2.28
CA ASP A 107 13.66 -9.69 -2.56
C ASP A 107 13.63 -8.48 -3.50
N THR A 108 12.76 -8.52 -4.51
CA THR A 108 12.59 -7.39 -5.43
C THR A 108 11.98 -6.17 -4.72
N LEU A 109 10.98 -6.36 -3.85
CA LEU A 109 10.37 -5.27 -3.09
C LEU A 109 11.37 -4.55 -2.18
N ILE A 110 12.25 -5.29 -1.51
CA ILE A 110 13.29 -4.71 -0.64
C ILE A 110 14.52 -4.21 -1.42
N GLY A 111 14.49 -4.31 -2.75
CA GLY A 111 15.51 -3.73 -3.63
C GLY A 111 16.76 -4.59 -3.84
N LEU A 112 16.66 -5.90 -3.67
CA LEU A 112 17.69 -6.82 -4.10
C LEU A 112 17.65 -6.96 -5.63
N VAL A 113 18.79 -7.18 -6.21
CA VAL A 113 18.97 -7.36 -7.66
C VAL A 113 19.43 -8.79 -7.92
N LYS A 114 18.69 -9.49 -8.79
CA LYS A 114 19.07 -10.86 -9.21
C LYS A 114 20.38 -10.81 -9.99
N ASP A 115 21.28 -11.72 -9.69
CA ASP A 115 22.55 -11.91 -10.39
C ASP A 115 22.46 -13.06 -11.40
N GLU A 116 23.53 -13.24 -12.18
CA GLU A 116 23.63 -14.31 -13.18
C GLU A 116 23.74 -15.71 -12.56
N LEU A 117 24.10 -15.80 -11.29
CA LEU A 117 24.23 -17.06 -10.55
C LEU A 117 22.91 -17.48 -9.89
N GLY A 118 21.84 -16.66 -10.03
CA GLY A 118 20.53 -16.89 -9.41
C GLY A 118 20.42 -16.37 -7.98
N GLY A 119 21.42 -15.66 -7.47
CA GLY A 119 21.38 -14.98 -6.19
C GLY A 119 20.70 -13.64 -6.26
N TYR A 120 20.29 -13.12 -5.09
CA TYR A 120 19.74 -11.77 -4.93
C TYR A 120 20.70 -10.97 -4.06
N ALA A 121 21.31 -9.95 -4.64
CA ALA A 121 22.35 -9.17 -3.98
C ALA A 121 21.90 -7.75 -3.67
N ARG A 122 22.24 -7.25 -2.48
CA ARG A 122 22.13 -5.83 -2.14
C ARG A 122 23.48 -5.16 -2.24
N LYS A 123 23.58 -4.14 -3.11
CA LYS A 123 24.79 -3.33 -3.22
C LYS A 123 24.74 -2.20 -2.20
N GLY A 124 25.85 -1.91 -1.52
CA GLY A 124 25.89 -0.97 -0.39
C GLY A 124 25.46 0.48 -0.70
N GLN A 125 25.43 0.88 -1.97
CA GLN A 125 24.96 2.20 -2.42
C GLN A 125 23.65 2.13 -3.20
N ALA A 126 22.88 1.04 -3.07
CA ALA A 126 21.59 0.93 -3.73
C ALA A 126 20.60 1.96 -3.16
N LYS A 127 19.93 2.70 -4.06
CA LYS A 127 18.84 3.60 -3.65
C LYS A 127 17.69 2.76 -3.07
N PRO A 128 16.99 3.29 -2.05
CA PRO A 128 15.77 2.65 -1.55
C PRO A 128 14.76 2.43 -2.67
N THR A 129 14.15 1.26 -2.67
CA THR A 129 13.11 0.92 -3.64
C THR A 129 11.78 1.51 -3.20
N GLN A 130 11.16 2.28 -4.06
CA GLN A 130 9.83 2.81 -3.83
C GLN A 130 8.78 1.85 -4.37
N GLY A 131 7.71 1.68 -3.63
CA GLY A 131 6.56 0.87 -4.02
C GLY A 131 5.32 1.31 -3.26
N GLY A 132 4.22 0.66 -3.52
CA GLY A 132 2.98 0.94 -2.80
C GLY A 132 2.31 -0.35 -2.33
N LEU A 133 1.25 -0.18 -1.55
CA LEU A 133 0.55 -1.24 -0.85
C LEU A 133 -0.95 -0.96 -0.81
N ILE A 134 -1.76 -1.96 -1.07
CA ILE A 134 -3.17 -1.98 -0.70
C ILE A 134 -3.39 -3.17 0.24
N ILE A 135 -4.06 -2.93 1.35
CA ILE A 135 -4.48 -3.94 2.32
C ILE A 135 -5.98 -4.10 2.17
N HIS A 136 -6.44 -5.31 1.92
CA HIS A 136 -7.85 -5.63 1.78
C HIS A 136 -8.36 -6.39 3.00
N SER A 137 -9.43 -5.87 3.58
CA SER A 137 -10.17 -6.47 4.68
C SER A 137 -11.66 -6.49 4.33
N TYR A 138 -12.41 -7.32 5.03
CA TYR A 138 -13.82 -7.54 4.74
C TYR A 138 -14.65 -7.44 6.02
N ASN A 139 -15.87 -6.88 5.87
CA ASN A 139 -16.87 -6.92 6.92
C ASN A 139 -17.96 -7.97 6.56
N PRO A 140 -18.00 -9.11 7.25
CA PRO A 140 -18.92 -10.20 6.90
C PRO A 140 -20.39 -9.85 7.18
N TRP A 141 -20.66 -8.95 8.12
CA TRP A 141 -22.01 -8.59 8.51
C TRP A 141 -22.74 -7.76 7.46
N ASN A 142 -22.00 -6.87 6.79
CA ASN A 142 -22.56 -5.95 5.82
C ASN A 142 -22.08 -6.21 4.39
N SER A 143 -21.27 -7.26 4.18
CA SER A 143 -20.66 -7.56 2.88
C SER A 143 -19.92 -6.38 2.26
N ILE A 144 -19.19 -5.62 3.10
CA ILE A 144 -18.45 -4.43 2.69
C ILE A 144 -16.98 -4.76 2.65
N ASP A 145 -16.36 -4.57 1.48
CA ASP A 145 -14.91 -4.61 1.33
C ASP A 145 -14.32 -3.28 1.75
N PHE A 146 -13.22 -3.36 2.49
CA PHE A 146 -12.43 -2.23 2.95
C PHE A 146 -11.02 -2.32 2.42
N TYR A 147 -10.58 -1.25 1.78
CA TYR A 147 -9.23 -1.14 1.25
C TYR A 147 -8.49 0.00 1.93
N PHE A 148 -7.31 -0.31 2.48
CA PHE A 148 -6.40 0.68 3.02
C PHE A 148 -5.20 0.77 2.07
N ALA A 149 -5.02 1.91 1.43
CA ALA A 149 -4.06 2.10 0.38
C ALA A 149 -2.96 3.09 0.77
N PHE A 150 -1.71 2.68 0.56
CA PHE A 150 -0.53 3.52 0.63
C PHE A 150 0.04 3.66 -0.79
N PRO A 151 -0.12 4.83 -1.44
CA PRO A 151 0.31 5.00 -2.82
C PRO A 151 1.83 4.91 -2.98
N MET A 152 2.60 5.31 -1.98
CA MET A 152 4.06 5.30 -2.02
C MET A 152 4.66 5.00 -0.66
N GLY A 153 5.79 4.30 -0.67
CA GLY A 153 6.58 4.01 0.52
C GLY A 153 7.84 3.23 0.19
N ILE A 154 8.61 2.91 1.22
CA ILE A 154 9.85 2.15 1.13
C ILE A 154 9.68 0.86 1.92
N TYR A 155 9.94 -0.26 1.27
CA TYR A 155 9.93 -1.57 1.91
C TYR A 155 11.24 -1.84 2.65
N VAL A 156 11.11 -2.32 3.87
CA VAL A 156 12.21 -2.76 4.72
C VAL A 156 11.96 -4.22 5.10
N PRO A 157 12.97 -5.10 4.97
CA PRO A 157 12.81 -6.49 5.37
C PRO A 157 12.52 -6.59 6.87
N GLY A 158 11.69 -7.55 7.26
CA GLY A 158 11.53 -7.95 8.64
C GLY A 158 12.75 -8.71 9.16
N GLU A 159 12.71 -9.08 10.43
CA GLU A 159 13.73 -9.95 11.02
C GLU A 159 13.56 -11.38 10.48
N LEU A 160 14.66 -11.98 10.05
CA LEU A 160 14.75 -13.40 9.71
C LEU A 160 15.36 -14.14 10.89
N ASN A 161 14.53 -14.87 11.63
CA ASN A 161 14.97 -15.68 12.76
C ASN A 161 14.90 -17.18 12.39
N LEU A 162 16.06 -17.75 12.07
CA LEU A 162 16.20 -19.16 11.72
C LEU A 162 16.56 -19.98 12.97
N GLN A 163 15.75 -20.98 13.28
CA GLN A 163 15.96 -21.87 14.41
C GLN A 163 16.05 -23.31 13.95
N THR A 164 16.80 -24.12 14.69
CA THR A 164 16.86 -25.56 14.45
C THR A 164 15.50 -26.18 14.76
N ASN A 165 15.04 -27.10 13.90
CA ASN A 165 13.83 -27.85 14.14
C ASN A 165 13.94 -28.66 15.44
N ALA A 166 13.00 -28.43 16.36
CA ALA A 166 12.73 -29.27 17.53
C ALA A 166 11.58 -30.27 17.17
N GLU A 167 11.04 -30.97 18.17
CA GLU A 167 9.89 -31.87 17.99
C GLU A 167 8.68 -31.17 17.32
N ASN A 168 8.52 -29.86 17.52
CA ASN A 168 7.55 -29.04 16.83
C ASN A 168 8.29 -28.04 15.92
N PRO A 169 8.27 -28.22 14.59
CA PRO A 169 8.90 -27.29 13.66
C PRO A 169 8.28 -25.90 13.78
N THR A 170 9.11 -24.90 13.96
CA THR A 170 8.66 -23.49 13.92
C THR A 170 8.74 -22.99 12.49
N VAL A 171 7.61 -22.64 11.91
CA VAL A 171 7.56 -22.02 10.59
C VAL A 171 7.94 -20.55 10.72
N VAL A 172 8.94 -20.12 9.97
CA VAL A 172 9.30 -18.70 9.85
C VAL A 172 8.42 -18.10 8.76
N HIS A 173 7.63 -17.10 9.11
CA HIS A 173 6.78 -16.38 8.17
C HIS A 173 7.53 -15.21 7.55
N ASP A 174 7.23 -14.93 6.29
CA ASP A 174 7.77 -13.76 5.62
C ASP A 174 7.17 -12.48 6.19
N ALA A 175 8.04 -11.59 6.65
CA ALA A 175 7.66 -10.32 7.23
C ALA A 175 8.36 -9.17 6.52
N MET A 176 7.63 -8.06 6.30
CA MET A 176 8.18 -6.82 5.77
C MET A 176 7.43 -5.62 6.33
N THR A 177 8.10 -4.48 6.35
CA THR A 177 7.47 -3.22 6.78
C THR A 177 7.52 -2.22 5.63
N LEU A 178 6.38 -1.65 5.28
CA LEU A 178 6.29 -0.48 4.42
C LEU A 178 6.33 0.77 5.30
N ASN A 179 7.31 1.64 5.08
CA ASN A 179 7.34 2.99 5.62
C ASN A 179 6.71 3.91 4.57
N ALA A 180 5.49 4.38 4.86
CA ALA A 180 4.74 5.19 3.90
C ALA A 180 5.36 6.57 3.71
N GLN A 181 5.27 7.06 2.50
CA GLN A 181 5.76 8.36 2.07
C GLN A 181 4.68 9.04 1.23
N ALA A 182 4.54 10.35 1.37
CA ALA A 182 3.61 11.11 0.56
C ALA A 182 4.02 11.05 -0.92
N ARG A 183 3.06 10.79 -1.80
CA ARG A 183 3.28 10.77 -3.25
C ARG A 183 3.57 12.18 -3.75
N GLY A 184 4.61 12.33 -4.58
CA GLY A 184 5.10 13.65 -4.99
C GLY A 184 4.11 14.48 -5.80
N THR A 185 3.18 13.85 -6.52
CA THR A 185 2.23 14.50 -7.42
C THR A 185 1.08 15.21 -6.71
N ASP A 186 0.52 14.61 -5.66
CA ASP A 186 -0.70 15.06 -4.97
C ASP A 186 -0.56 15.08 -3.44
N GLN A 187 0.62 14.74 -2.92
CA GLN A 187 0.92 14.66 -1.49
C GLN A 187 0.05 13.63 -0.75
N LEU A 188 -0.54 12.67 -1.46
CA LEU A 188 -1.35 11.61 -0.87
C LEU A 188 -0.47 10.66 -0.07
N LEU A 189 -0.75 10.52 1.22
CA LEU A 189 0.00 9.68 2.15
C LEU A 189 -0.65 8.31 2.31
N TYR A 190 -1.96 8.27 2.50
CA TYR A 190 -2.79 7.07 2.50
C TYR A 190 -4.24 7.42 2.20
N GLU A 191 -5.01 6.44 1.75
CA GLU A 191 -6.44 6.58 1.51
C GLU A 191 -7.19 5.31 1.91
N LYS A 192 -8.46 5.48 2.29
CA LYS A 192 -9.35 4.41 2.70
C LYS A 192 -10.53 4.35 1.75
N PHE A 193 -10.83 3.17 1.22
CA PHE A 193 -11.95 2.95 0.34
C PHE A 193 -12.91 1.93 0.93
N TYR A 194 -14.19 2.15 0.68
CA TYR A 194 -15.27 1.28 1.12
C TYR A 194 -16.13 0.91 -0.08
N SER A 195 -16.41 -0.38 -0.27
CA SER A 195 -17.15 -0.85 -1.45
C SER A 195 -18.60 -0.40 -1.53
N ASN A 196 -19.17 0.05 -0.41
CA ASN A 196 -20.55 0.57 -0.33
C ASN A 196 -20.68 2.07 -0.58
N GLU A 197 -19.57 2.79 -0.73
CA GLU A 197 -19.63 4.23 -0.99
C GLU A 197 -20.09 4.52 -2.44
N PRO A 198 -20.96 5.53 -2.64
CA PRO A 198 -21.38 5.93 -3.98
C PRO A 198 -20.17 6.32 -4.84
N GLY A 199 -20.06 5.73 -6.02
CA GLY A 199 -18.96 6.00 -6.94
C GLY A 199 -17.74 5.09 -6.77
N PHE A 200 -17.72 4.20 -5.78
CA PHE A 200 -16.66 3.22 -5.66
C PHE A 200 -16.58 2.32 -6.91
N ASP A 201 -15.40 2.22 -7.44
CA ASP A 201 -15.06 1.30 -8.52
C ASP A 201 -13.64 0.77 -8.30
N TYR A 202 -13.54 -0.55 -8.20
CA TYR A 202 -12.27 -1.21 -7.89
C TYR A 202 -11.18 -0.91 -8.93
N GLY A 203 -11.55 -0.94 -10.23
CA GLY A 203 -10.61 -0.66 -11.31
C GLY A 203 -10.08 0.78 -11.26
N LYS A 204 -10.97 1.73 -10.99
CA LYS A 204 -10.57 3.15 -10.83
C LYS A 204 -9.70 3.35 -9.60
N MET A 205 -10.03 2.69 -8.48
CA MET A 205 -9.24 2.73 -7.26
C MET A 205 -7.80 2.26 -7.52
N ILE A 206 -7.62 1.08 -8.13
CA ILE A 206 -6.29 0.55 -8.45
C ILE A 206 -5.52 1.53 -9.35
N LYS A 207 -6.13 2.00 -10.44
CA LYS A 207 -5.50 2.94 -11.36
C LYS A 207 -5.09 4.26 -10.68
N PHE A 208 -5.95 4.79 -9.83
CA PHE A 208 -5.67 6.02 -9.08
C PHE A 208 -4.51 5.85 -8.09
N ILE A 209 -4.55 4.80 -7.27
CA ILE A 209 -3.53 4.57 -6.24
C ILE A 209 -2.17 4.25 -6.87
N THR A 210 -2.14 3.45 -7.93
CA THR A 210 -0.91 3.10 -8.65
C THR A 210 -0.37 4.20 -9.56
N GLY A 211 -1.18 5.25 -9.81
CA GLY A 211 -0.82 6.31 -10.75
C GLY A 211 -0.90 5.90 -12.23
N GLN A 212 -1.51 4.75 -12.54
CA GLN A 212 -1.64 4.26 -13.92
C GLN A 212 -2.74 4.99 -14.71
N SER A 213 -3.53 5.83 -14.06
CA SER A 213 -4.48 6.75 -14.73
C SER A 213 -4.60 8.01 -13.90
N ALA A 214 -4.41 9.16 -14.52
CA ALA A 214 -4.80 10.43 -13.93
C ALA A 214 -6.34 10.50 -13.92
N VAL A 215 -6.96 9.97 -12.87
CA VAL A 215 -8.33 10.34 -12.55
C VAL A 215 -8.22 11.67 -11.81
N ASP A 216 -8.60 12.76 -12.46
CA ASP A 216 -8.70 14.06 -11.82
C ASP A 216 -9.65 13.95 -10.61
N ALA A 217 -9.08 13.77 -9.43
CA ALA A 217 -9.82 13.89 -8.15
C ALA A 217 -10.33 15.33 -7.93
N THR A 218 -9.97 16.28 -8.81
CA THR A 218 -10.40 17.68 -8.78
C THR A 218 -11.72 17.94 -9.52
N ALA A 219 -12.27 16.98 -10.26
CA ALA A 219 -13.46 17.22 -11.07
C ALA A 219 -14.77 17.30 -10.26
N ASP A 220 -14.86 16.65 -9.12
CA ASP A 220 -16.08 16.63 -8.31
C ASP A 220 -16.18 17.78 -7.29
N ASN A 221 -15.07 18.41 -6.92
CA ASN A 221 -15.11 19.57 -6.03
C ASN A 221 -15.47 20.91 -6.71
N LYS A 222 -15.48 20.95 -8.04
CA LYS A 222 -15.91 22.17 -8.79
C LYS A 222 -17.41 22.30 -8.95
N LYS A 223 -18.17 21.25 -8.69
CA LYS A 223 -19.65 21.29 -8.82
C LYS A 223 -20.38 21.79 -7.58
N ALA A 224 -19.69 21.91 -6.44
CA ALA A 224 -20.29 22.37 -5.20
C ALA A 224 -20.16 23.88 -4.94
N THR A 225 -19.40 24.63 -5.77
CA THR A 225 -19.14 26.07 -5.53
C THR A 225 -19.84 27.03 -6.50
N ASP A 226 -20.55 26.53 -7.53
CA ASP A 226 -21.20 27.41 -8.51
C ASP A 226 -22.70 27.71 -8.26
N THR A 227 -23.21 27.45 -7.05
CA THR A 227 -24.59 27.74 -6.72
C THR A 227 -24.79 28.95 -5.77
N GLN A 228 -23.77 29.78 -5.58
CA GLN A 228 -23.94 31.07 -4.89
C GLN A 228 -23.22 32.19 -5.64
N GLY A 229 -23.91 32.79 -6.58
CA GLY A 229 -23.40 33.97 -7.27
C GLY A 229 -24.32 34.51 -8.32
N GLN A 230 -25.60 34.78 -7.97
CA GLN A 230 -26.42 35.65 -8.80
C GLN A 230 -26.69 36.95 -8.03
N PRO A 231 -26.26 38.10 -8.55
CA PRO A 231 -26.62 39.38 -7.94
C PRO A 231 -28.08 39.71 -8.25
N LEU A 232 -28.80 40.04 -7.21
CA LEU A 232 -30.13 40.65 -7.31
C LEU A 232 -29.97 42.01 -7.98
N SER A 233 -30.54 42.18 -9.17
CA SER A 233 -30.71 43.47 -9.81
C SER A 233 -31.94 44.15 -9.21
N ASP A 234 -31.74 45.35 -8.69
CA ASP A 234 -32.77 46.31 -8.27
C ASP A 234 -33.72 46.65 -9.41
N HIS A 235 -35.00 46.66 -9.07
CA HIS A 235 -36.01 47.58 -9.56
C HIS A 235 -36.96 47.96 -8.43
#